data_12e7de166ccfaa00846e0dcdd88aee86
#
_entry.id   12e7de166ccfaa00846e0dcdd88aee86
#
_cell.length_a   1.000
_cell.length_b   1.000
_cell.length_c   1.000
_cell.angle_alpha   90.00
_cell.angle_beta   90.00
_cell.angle_gamma   90.00
#
_symmetry.space_group_name_H-M   'P 1'
#
loop_
_entity.id
_entity.type
_entity.pdbx_description
1 polymer ?
#
loop_
_entity_poly.entity_id
_entity_poly.type
_entity_poly.pdbx_seq_one_letter_code
_entity_poly.pdbx_strand_id
1 'polypeptide(L)'
;NKGLNTRLRLESVHNAMEQSKTVANTIMGNKEPYDQVPWFWSDQYDHKLQLVGISGDHDEVVMRGLESEQKFLLFYLKNSELIAVNAINSSKEFLICRKLVANKVKISSDVIKDQSVNLNDLLL
;
A
#
# COMPACT_ATOMS: atom_id res chain seq x y z
N ASN A 1 6.86 -6.69 12.39
CA ASN A 1 5.66 -6.68 11.57
C ASN A 1 5.30 -8.12 11.18
N LYS A 2 4.11 -8.60 11.61
CA LYS A 2 3.67 -9.98 11.36
C LYS A 2 3.47 -10.29 9.88
N GLY A 3 3.07 -9.30 9.09
CA GLY A 3 2.82 -9.47 7.67
C GLY A 3 4.08 -9.71 6.84
N LEU A 4 5.23 -9.24 7.30
CA LEU A 4 6.50 -9.31 6.56
C LEU A 4 7.51 -10.29 7.18
N ASN A 5 7.21 -10.85 8.34
CA ASN A 5 8.10 -11.75 9.10
C ASN A 5 9.54 -11.23 9.26
N THR A 6 9.71 -9.90 9.32
CA THR A 6 11.00 -9.24 9.44
C THR A 6 10.90 -7.97 10.29
N ARG A 7 12.05 -7.52 10.80
CA ARG A 7 12.16 -6.24 11.48
C ARG A 7 12.48 -5.17 10.46
N LEU A 8 11.69 -4.10 10.46
CA LEU A 8 11.88 -2.94 9.61
C LEU A 8 11.92 -1.68 10.46
N ARG A 9 12.73 -0.72 10.03
CA ARG A 9 12.69 0.65 10.52
C ARG A 9 12.05 1.52 9.44
N LEU A 10 10.78 1.87 9.66
CA LEU A 10 10.02 2.69 8.73
C LEU A 10 10.12 4.14 9.18
N GLU A 11 10.77 4.97 8.39
CA GLU A 11 10.99 6.39 8.68
C GLU A 11 9.90 7.23 8.01
N SER A 12 8.66 7.14 8.53
CA SER A 12 7.51 7.85 8.01
C SER A 12 6.67 8.47 9.11
N VAL A 13 5.94 9.55 8.80
CA VAL A 13 5.01 10.20 9.73
C VAL A 13 3.94 9.21 10.19
N HIS A 14 3.35 8.43 9.27
CA HIS A 14 2.37 7.41 9.62
C HIS A 14 2.91 6.41 10.65
N ASN A 15 4.11 5.88 10.42
CA ASN A 15 4.72 4.91 11.35
C ASN A 15 4.97 5.52 12.73
N ALA A 16 5.46 6.75 12.80
CA ALA A 16 5.69 7.44 14.07
C ALA A 16 4.39 7.62 14.86
N MET A 17 3.32 8.06 14.20
CA MET A 17 2.01 8.27 14.82
C MET A 17 1.40 6.96 15.32
N GLU A 18 1.37 5.92 14.50
CA GLU A 18 0.73 4.65 14.84
C GLU A 18 1.51 3.87 15.92
N GLN A 19 2.84 3.91 15.89
CA GLN A 19 3.65 3.33 16.97
C GLN A 19 3.43 4.07 18.30
N SER A 20 3.31 5.39 18.29
CA SER A 20 3.02 6.17 19.50
C SER A 20 1.68 5.77 20.14
N LYS A 21 0.64 5.54 19.35
CA LYS A 21 -0.64 5.03 19.81
C LYS A 21 -0.51 3.63 20.45
N THR A 22 0.23 2.75 19.78
CA THR A 22 0.48 1.38 20.30
C THR A 22 1.22 1.41 21.62
N VAL A 23 2.23 2.28 21.76
CA VAL A 23 2.97 2.46 23.02
C VAL A 23 2.05 3.00 24.12
N ALA A 24 1.25 4.03 23.84
CA ALA A 24 0.30 4.59 24.80
C ALA A 24 -0.71 3.52 25.28
N ASN A 25 -1.28 2.75 24.36
CA ASN A 25 -2.20 1.65 24.71
C ASN A 25 -1.52 0.59 25.59
N THR A 26 -0.26 0.25 25.30
CA THR A 26 0.52 -0.71 26.08
C THR A 26 0.73 -0.20 27.51
N ILE A 27 1.05 1.08 27.70
CA ILE A 27 1.23 1.70 29.02
C ILE A 27 -0.10 1.67 29.82
N MET A 28 -1.24 1.85 29.12
CA MET A 28 -2.58 1.76 29.72
C MET A 28 -3.05 0.33 29.99
N GLY A 29 -2.23 -0.69 29.71
CA GLY A 29 -2.55 -2.10 29.95
C GLY A 29 -3.12 -2.86 28.77
N ASN A 30 -3.38 -2.20 27.65
CA ASN A 30 -3.89 -2.80 26.40
C ASN A 30 -2.71 -3.23 25.52
N LYS A 31 -2.24 -4.44 25.70
CA LYS A 31 -1.06 -4.97 24.97
C LYS A 31 -1.45 -5.56 23.63
N GLU A 32 -1.64 -4.73 22.64
CA GLU A 32 -1.83 -5.17 21.27
C GLU A 32 -0.53 -4.98 20.46
N PRO A 33 -0.16 -5.95 19.60
CA PRO A 33 1.01 -5.80 18.76
C PRO A 33 0.77 -4.73 17.70
N TYR A 34 1.84 -3.99 17.35
CA TYR A 34 1.80 -3.09 16.21
C TYR A 34 1.68 -3.89 14.90
N ASP A 35 0.62 -3.68 14.16
CA ASP A 35 0.31 -4.43 12.93
C ASP A 35 -0.34 -3.54 11.85
N GLN A 36 0.20 -2.35 11.67
CA GLN A 36 -0.27 -1.43 10.65
C GLN A 36 0.38 -1.71 9.30
N VAL A 37 -0.42 -1.64 8.23
CA VAL A 37 0.12 -1.63 6.87
C VAL A 37 0.83 -0.30 6.64
N PRO A 38 2.14 -0.31 6.36
CA PRO A 38 2.88 0.92 6.17
C PRO A 38 2.42 1.66 4.93
N TRP A 39 2.34 2.97 5.03
CA TRP A 39 2.15 3.83 3.88
C TRP A 39 2.94 5.13 4.03
N PHE A 40 3.24 5.76 2.90
CA PHE A 40 4.09 6.94 2.81
C PHE A 40 3.61 7.84 1.68
N TRP A 41 3.92 9.13 1.74
CA TRP A 41 3.70 10.06 0.65
C TRP A 41 4.86 11.02 0.49
N SER A 42 5.01 11.57 -0.72
CA SER A 42 5.93 12.66 -1.03
C SER A 42 5.29 13.56 -2.07
N ASP A 43 5.38 14.85 -1.85
CA ASP A 43 4.95 15.85 -2.84
C ASP A 43 6.21 16.46 -3.44
N GLN A 44 6.34 16.37 -4.77
CA GLN A 44 7.47 16.89 -5.54
C GLN A 44 6.92 17.74 -6.68
N TYR A 45 7.03 19.06 -6.54
CA TYR A 45 6.41 20.01 -7.47
C TYR A 45 4.90 19.71 -7.63
N ASP A 46 4.46 19.43 -8.85
CA ASP A 46 3.06 19.11 -9.17
C ASP A 46 2.75 17.60 -9.07
N HIS A 47 3.70 16.80 -8.62
CA HIS A 47 3.54 15.35 -8.52
C HIS A 47 3.33 14.91 -7.08
N LYS A 48 2.27 14.13 -6.87
CA LYS A 48 2.00 13.45 -5.61
C LYS A 48 2.33 11.97 -5.75
N LEU A 49 3.34 11.53 -5.00
CA LEU A 49 3.69 10.13 -4.85
C LEU A 49 3.08 9.59 -3.55
N GLN A 50 2.39 8.47 -3.64
CA GLN A 50 1.86 7.75 -2.49
C GLN A 50 2.21 6.26 -2.61
N LEU A 51 2.69 5.67 -1.51
CA LEU A 51 3.09 4.27 -1.45
C LEU A 51 2.38 3.58 -0.30
N VAL A 52 1.96 2.33 -0.51
CA VAL A 52 1.41 1.45 0.52
C VAL A 52 2.05 0.06 0.40
N GLY A 53 2.28 -0.58 1.53
CA GLY A 53 2.96 -1.88 1.60
C GLY A 53 4.47 -1.78 1.42
N ILE A 54 5.13 -2.91 1.28
CA ILE A 54 6.57 -3.05 1.05
C ILE A 54 6.80 -3.92 -0.17
N SER A 55 7.41 -3.34 -1.19
CA SER A 55 7.57 -3.98 -2.51
C SER A 55 8.83 -4.84 -2.66
N GLY A 56 9.72 -4.89 -1.67
CA GLY A 56 11.07 -5.48 -1.82
C GLY A 56 11.11 -6.96 -2.19
N ASP A 57 10.04 -7.72 -1.98
CA ASP A 57 9.97 -9.16 -2.24
C ASP A 57 8.97 -9.52 -3.36
N HIS A 58 8.67 -8.60 -4.26
CA HIS A 58 7.77 -8.84 -5.38
C HIS A 58 8.40 -9.76 -6.45
N ASP A 59 7.55 -10.49 -7.15
CA ASP A 59 7.90 -11.28 -8.33
C ASP A 59 7.30 -10.70 -9.63
N GLU A 60 6.30 -9.83 -9.52
CA GLU A 60 5.66 -9.18 -10.66
C GLU A 60 5.33 -7.71 -10.36
N VAL A 61 5.49 -6.85 -11.37
CA VAL A 61 5.05 -5.44 -11.33
C VAL A 61 4.09 -5.17 -12.48
N VAL A 62 2.94 -4.60 -12.17
CA VAL A 62 1.90 -4.29 -13.18
C VAL A 62 1.55 -2.82 -13.11
N MET A 63 1.62 -2.14 -14.26
CA MET A 63 1.20 -0.75 -14.38
C MET A 63 -0.28 -0.65 -14.76
N ARG A 64 -1.00 0.24 -14.09
CA ARG A 64 -2.37 0.65 -14.42
C ARG A 64 -2.39 2.15 -14.65
N GLY A 65 -2.90 2.61 -15.79
CA GLY A 65 -2.83 3.99 -16.24
C GLY A 65 -1.69 4.23 -17.21
N LEU A 66 -1.39 5.50 -17.50
CA LEU A 66 -0.39 5.90 -18.48
C LEU A 66 0.64 6.84 -17.85
N GLU A 67 1.90 6.51 -18.01
CA GLU A 67 3.01 7.37 -17.58
C GLU A 67 3.00 8.72 -18.30
N SER A 68 2.64 8.72 -19.58
CA SER A 68 2.52 9.95 -20.40
C SER A 68 1.50 10.94 -19.86
N GLU A 69 0.49 10.48 -19.14
CA GLU A 69 -0.53 11.31 -18.49
C GLU A 69 -0.10 11.74 -17.07
N GLN A 70 1.07 11.30 -16.61
CA GLN A 70 1.58 11.53 -15.26
C GLN A 70 0.58 11.08 -14.17
N LYS A 71 -0.26 10.09 -14.51
CA LYS A 71 -1.29 9.54 -13.63
C LYS A 71 -1.36 8.03 -13.82
N PHE A 72 -0.78 7.30 -12.87
CA PHE A 72 -0.73 5.84 -12.94
C PHE A 72 -0.49 5.21 -11.56
N LEU A 73 -0.68 3.90 -11.49
CA LEU A 73 -0.36 3.07 -10.34
C LEU A 73 0.55 1.92 -10.76
N LEU A 74 1.50 1.58 -9.88
CA LEU A 74 2.31 0.37 -9.99
C LEU A 74 1.89 -0.60 -8.89
N PHE A 75 1.41 -1.76 -9.30
CA PHE A 75 1.00 -2.85 -8.42
C PHE A 75 2.14 -3.86 -8.32
N TYR A 76 2.56 -4.17 -7.10
CA TYR A 76 3.59 -5.15 -6.81
C TYR A 76 2.95 -6.40 -6.26
N LEU A 77 3.16 -7.52 -6.94
CA LEU A 77 2.57 -8.81 -6.61
C LEU A 77 3.66 -9.79 -6.13
N LYS A 78 3.26 -10.70 -5.26
CA LYS A 78 4.02 -11.87 -4.84
C LYS A 78 3.10 -13.08 -4.87
N ASN A 79 3.36 -14.05 -5.75
CA ASN A 79 2.49 -15.22 -5.96
C ASN A 79 1.01 -14.79 -6.18
N SER A 80 0.80 -13.79 -7.02
CA SER A 80 -0.50 -13.15 -7.32
C SER A 80 -1.15 -12.40 -6.14
N GLU A 81 -0.56 -12.36 -4.96
CA GLU A 81 -1.02 -11.56 -3.83
C GLU A 81 -0.48 -10.12 -3.95
N LEU A 82 -1.36 -9.15 -3.75
CA LEU A 82 -0.98 -7.74 -3.77
C LEU A 82 -0.26 -7.37 -2.47
N ILE A 83 1.04 -7.06 -2.57
CA ILE A 83 1.89 -6.71 -1.42
C ILE A 83 2.19 -5.22 -1.30
N ALA A 84 2.17 -4.47 -2.39
CA ALA A 84 2.39 -3.03 -2.37
C ALA A 84 1.80 -2.34 -3.60
N VAL A 85 1.53 -1.03 -3.47
CA VAL A 85 1.14 -0.16 -4.58
C VAL A 85 1.85 1.18 -4.46
N ASN A 86 2.39 1.67 -5.57
CA ASN A 86 2.85 3.04 -5.73
C ASN A 86 1.86 3.78 -6.64
N ALA A 87 1.44 4.97 -6.23
CA ALA A 87 0.48 5.79 -6.97
C ALA A 87 1.09 7.16 -7.29
N ILE A 88 1.03 7.54 -8.56
CA ILE A 88 1.37 8.89 -9.03
C ILE A 88 0.08 9.61 -9.39
N ASN A 89 -0.18 10.75 -8.74
CA ASN A 89 -1.34 11.62 -8.98
C ASN A 89 -2.70 10.89 -8.99
N SER A 90 -2.83 9.78 -8.24
CA SER A 90 -3.98 8.88 -8.25
C SER A 90 -4.53 8.64 -6.83
N SER A 91 -4.76 9.73 -6.07
CA SER A 91 -5.09 9.65 -4.64
C SER A 91 -6.40 8.93 -4.34
N LYS A 92 -7.40 9.01 -5.23
CA LYS A 92 -8.68 8.30 -5.04
C LYS A 92 -8.49 6.80 -5.11
N GLU A 93 -7.82 6.33 -6.15
CA GLU A 93 -7.49 4.92 -6.36
C GLU A 93 -6.55 4.41 -5.27
N PHE A 94 -5.62 5.25 -4.80
CA PHE A 94 -4.71 4.91 -3.72
C PHE A 94 -5.44 4.54 -2.41
N LEU A 95 -6.52 5.24 -2.07
CA LEU A 95 -7.32 4.90 -0.88
C LEU A 95 -7.92 3.49 -0.97
N ILE A 96 -8.33 3.07 -2.16
CA ILE A 96 -8.81 1.71 -2.41
C ILE A 96 -7.66 0.72 -2.31
N CYS A 97 -6.52 1.04 -2.94
CA CYS A 97 -5.33 0.19 -2.93
C CYS A 97 -4.82 -0.09 -1.50
N ARG A 98 -4.93 0.86 -0.58
CA ARG A 98 -4.59 0.63 0.83
C ARG A 98 -5.41 -0.51 1.44
N LYS A 99 -6.71 -0.59 1.13
CA LYS A 99 -7.58 -1.68 1.60
C LYS A 99 -7.24 -3.00 0.92
N LEU A 100 -6.95 -2.97 -0.40
CA LEU A 100 -6.57 -4.17 -1.14
C LEU A 100 -5.28 -4.79 -0.59
N VAL A 101 -4.26 -3.97 -0.32
CA VAL A 101 -2.99 -4.43 0.28
C VAL A 101 -3.22 -4.96 1.70
N ALA A 102 -4.02 -4.26 2.53
CA ALA A 102 -4.34 -4.69 3.88
C ALA A 102 -5.03 -6.06 3.92
N ASN A 103 -5.90 -6.32 2.94
CA ASN A 103 -6.65 -7.58 2.81
C ASN A 103 -5.88 -8.65 2.04
N LYS A 104 -4.66 -8.38 1.59
CA LYS A 104 -3.81 -9.32 0.83
C LYS A 104 -4.54 -9.95 -0.35
N VAL A 105 -5.25 -9.12 -1.10
CA VAL A 105 -6.11 -9.57 -2.19
C VAL A 105 -5.26 -10.22 -3.29
N LYS A 106 -5.72 -11.37 -3.81
CA LYS A 106 -5.12 -11.99 -5.00
C LYS A 106 -5.75 -11.42 -6.25
N ILE A 107 -4.93 -10.91 -7.14
CA ILE A 107 -5.38 -10.23 -8.36
C ILE A 107 -4.48 -10.68 -9.52
N SER A 108 -5.09 -10.95 -10.68
CA SER A 108 -4.32 -11.21 -11.91
C SER A 108 -3.86 -9.90 -12.56
N SER A 109 -2.75 -9.95 -13.27
CA SER A 109 -2.21 -8.79 -14.01
C SER A 109 -3.18 -8.24 -15.06
N ASP A 110 -3.97 -9.11 -15.70
CA ASP A 110 -4.95 -8.69 -16.71
C ASP A 110 -6.06 -7.82 -16.09
N VAL A 111 -6.55 -8.19 -14.91
CA VAL A 111 -7.54 -7.40 -14.16
C VAL A 111 -6.98 -6.04 -13.73
N ILE A 112 -5.70 -6.01 -13.33
CA ILE A 112 -5.04 -4.75 -12.95
C ILE A 112 -4.91 -3.81 -14.17
N LYS A 113 -4.51 -4.32 -15.32
CA LYS A 113 -4.32 -3.53 -16.55
C LYS A 113 -5.62 -2.99 -17.13
N ASP A 114 -6.72 -3.69 -16.91
CA ASP A 114 -8.03 -3.30 -17.42
C ASP A 114 -8.61 -2.12 -16.62
N GLN A 115 -8.51 -0.92 -17.19
CA GLN A 115 -9.01 0.32 -16.57
C GLN A 115 -10.53 0.37 -16.45
N SER A 116 -11.28 -0.49 -17.15
CA SER A 116 -12.73 -0.58 -17.01
C SER A 116 -13.17 -1.29 -15.73
N VAL A 117 -12.29 -2.10 -15.15
CA VAL A 117 -12.54 -2.77 -13.87
C VAL A 117 -12.49 -1.75 -12.73
N ASN A 118 -13.55 -1.68 -11.92
CA ASN A 118 -13.54 -0.85 -10.73
C ASN A 118 -12.76 -1.54 -9.61
N LEU A 119 -11.71 -0.89 -9.10
CA LEU A 119 -10.89 -1.45 -8.03
C LEU A 119 -11.68 -1.71 -6.73
N ASN A 120 -12.80 -1.01 -6.49
CA ASN A 120 -13.66 -1.29 -5.34
C ASN A 120 -14.28 -2.70 -5.40
N ASP A 121 -14.56 -3.21 -6.59
CA ASP A 121 -15.19 -4.51 -6.77
C ASP A 121 -14.25 -5.66 -6.37
N LEU A 122 -12.95 -5.39 -6.25
CA LEU A 122 -11.93 -6.33 -5.80
C LEU A 122 -11.87 -6.47 -4.27
N LEU A 123 -12.61 -5.66 -3.54
CA LEU A 123 -12.69 -5.70 -2.06
C LEU A 123 -13.72 -6.70 -1.52
N LEU A 124 -14.41 -7.39 -2.38
CA LEU A 124 -15.49 -8.35 -2.02
C LEU A 124 -14.95 -9.69 -1.52
#